data_e30d5b79f827c173dff12ab07d506914
#
_entry.id   e30d5b79f827c173dff12ab07d506914
#
_cell.length_a   1.000
_cell.length_b   1.000
_cell.length_c   1.000
_cell.angle_alpha   90.00
_cell.angle_beta   90.00
_cell.angle_gamma   90.00
#
_symmetry.space_group_name_H-M   'P 1'
#
loop_
_entity.id
_entity.type
_entity.pdbx_description
1 polymer ?
#
loop_
_entity_poly.entity_id
_entity_poly.type
_entity_poly.pdbx_seq_one_letter_code
_entity_poly.pdbx_strand_id
1 'polypeptide(L)'
;GNLICLRNTDDIYMKDITVRQSPFWCVHMIYCSRISMNRITINTKYDEKGNRYEGIFNGDGFGPDSCREVFLFHSDITSQDDCVAVKSGRDEEGRAVALPSEKIRITNCRFHSGFGVAMGSEMAGGVRDVLVQDCTFTDSFSIASVKAPRGRGACIEKIRYESCRLVNHDESIKSSKWFKGALYLDCFYGEDEYDVSAFRPVGETTSVIQDIELKNIELETKEGHAVYL
;
A
#
# COMPACT_ATOMS: atom_id res chain seq x y z
N GLY A 1 16.17 9.40 -3.72
CA GLY A 1 16.22 8.33 -2.73
C GLY A 1 15.12 8.48 -1.70
N ASN A 2 14.99 7.51 -0.79
CA ASN A 2 14.03 7.55 0.31
C ASN A 2 14.43 8.62 1.35
N LEU A 3 13.47 9.21 2.03
CA LEU A 3 13.78 10.18 3.08
C LEU A 3 14.29 9.48 4.34
N ILE A 4 13.63 8.40 4.74
CA ILE A 4 14.08 7.52 5.82
C ILE A 4 14.17 6.11 5.26
N CYS A 5 15.35 5.50 5.36
CA CYS A 5 15.56 4.11 4.98
C CYS A 5 16.25 3.36 6.12
N LEU A 6 15.58 2.36 6.67
CA LEU A 6 16.13 1.46 7.69
C LEU A 6 16.25 0.05 7.10
N ARG A 7 17.36 -0.61 7.38
CA ARG A 7 17.61 -1.96 6.87
C ARG A 7 18.23 -2.85 7.93
N ASN A 8 17.75 -4.09 7.99
CA ASN A 8 18.24 -5.09 8.95
C ASN A 8 18.24 -4.57 10.41
N THR A 9 17.16 -3.90 10.79
CA THR A 9 17.04 -3.26 12.10
C THR A 9 15.84 -3.83 12.84
N ASP A 10 16.02 -4.17 14.08
CA ASP A 10 14.99 -4.67 14.98
C ASP A 10 14.65 -3.66 16.06
N ASP A 11 13.50 -3.83 16.70
CA ASP A 11 13.06 -3.01 17.84
C ASP A 11 12.97 -1.51 17.52
N ILE A 12 12.32 -1.19 16.38
CA ILE A 12 12.13 0.19 15.91
C ILE A 12 10.90 0.79 16.60
N TYR A 13 11.10 1.90 17.27
CA TYR A 13 10.01 2.69 17.82
C TYR A 13 10.06 4.13 17.33
N MET A 14 9.02 4.54 16.60
CA MET A 14 8.85 5.91 16.12
C MET A 14 7.57 6.49 16.69
N LYS A 15 7.62 7.69 17.25
CA LYS A 15 6.47 8.33 17.87
C LYS A 15 6.51 9.83 17.76
N ASP A 16 5.34 10.44 17.51
CA ASP A 16 5.16 11.89 17.49
C ASP A 16 6.10 12.60 16.49
N ILE A 17 6.28 12.01 15.30
CA ILE A 17 7.18 12.49 14.26
C ILE A 17 6.36 12.96 13.05
N THR A 18 6.77 14.10 12.49
CA THR A 18 6.26 14.57 11.20
C THR A 18 7.35 14.46 10.15
N VAL A 19 7.03 13.80 9.03
CA VAL A 19 7.94 13.57 7.88
C VAL A 19 7.29 14.14 6.63
N ARG A 20 8.02 14.95 5.89
CA ARG A 20 7.48 15.65 4.71
C ARG A 20 8.46 15.66 3.54
N GLN A 21 7.91 15.87 2.35
CA GLN A 21 8.67 16.26 1.17
C GLN A 21 9.72 15.22 0.73
N SER A 22 9.32 13.96 0.69
CA SER A 22 10.19 12.92 0.13
C SER A 22 10.20 12.97 -1.41
N PRO A 23 11.34 12.85 -2.04
CA PRO A 23 11.43 12.78 -3.50
C PRO A 23 11.04 11.41 -4.09
N PHE A 24 10.84 10.41 -3.25
CA PHE A 24 10.50 9.04 -3.58
C PHE A 24 9.78 8.39 -2.38
N TRP A 25 9.76 7.06 -2.22
CA TRP A 25 9.20 6.40 -1.05
C TRP A 25 9.70 7.05 0.25
N CYS A 26 8.79 7.50 1.08
CA CYS A 26 9.15 8.37 2.19
C CYS A 26 9.85 7.61 3.32
N VAL A 27 9.15 6.69 3.95
CA VAL A 27 9.70 5.83 5.01
C VAL A 27 9.74 4.40 4.48
N HIS A 28 10.93 3.88 4.23
CA HIS A 28 11.15 2.54 3.71
C HIS A 28 11.94 1.71 4.71
N MET A 29 11.38 0.61 5.14
CA MET A 29 12.01 -0.33 6.07
C MET A 29 12.17 -1.67 5.39
N ILE A 30 13.41 -2.19 5.37
CA ILE A 30 13.77 -3.41 4.64
C ILE A 30 14.36 -4.43 5.61
N TYR A 31 13.80 -5.64 5.64
CA TYR A 31 14.25 -6.71 6.52
C TYR A 31 14.28 -6.32 8.00
N CYS A 32 13.28 -5.56 8.43
CA CYS A 32 13.16 -5.07 9.80
C CYS A 32 12.09 -5.85 10.58
N SER A 33 12.19 -5.87 11.89
CA SER A 33 11.19 -6.52 12.73
C SER A 33 10.88 -5.75 14.01
N ARG A 34 9.72 -6.06 14.64
CA ARG A 34 9.22 -5.42 15.85
C ARG A 34 9.20 -3.89 15.73
N ILE A 35 8.45 -3.45 14.73
CA ILE A 35 8.31 -2.04 14.35
C ILE A 35 7.04 -1.50 14.98
N SER A 36 7.15 -0.39 15.68
CA SER A 36 6.02 0.34 16.23
C SER A 36 6.07 1.80 15.83
N MET A 37 5.06 2.24 15.08
CA MET A 37 4.90 3.62 14.63
C MET A 37 3.60 4.20 15.20
N ASN A 38 3.70 5.21 16.04
CA ASN A 38 2.58 5.80 16.75
C ASN A 38 2.51 7.30 16.58
N ARG A 39 1.39 7.82 16.15
CA ARG A 39 1.16 9.27 15.91
C ARG A 39 2.22 9.86 14.97
N ILE A 40 2.41 9.17 13.84
CA ILE A 40 3.30 9.62 12.77
C ILE A 40 2.46 10.42 11.78
N THR A 41 2.96 11.58 11.37
CA THR A 41 2.40 12.34 10.27
C THR A 41 3.34 12.27 9.08
N ILE A 42 2.86 11.76 7.94
CA ILE A 42 3.61 11.74 6.68
C ILE A 42 2.86 12.57 5.65
N ASN A 43 3.56 13.47 4.97
CA ASN A 43 3.00 14.21 3.86
C ASN A 43 3.99 14.32 2.70
N THR A 44 3.79 13.51 1.66
CA THR A 44 4.60 13.53 0.45
C THR A 44 3.94 14.28 -0.70
N LYS A 45 2.72 14.79 -0.51
CA LYS A 45 1.91 15.38 -1.58
C LYS A 45 1.88 16.90 -1.59
N TYR A 46 1.82 17.53 -0.43
CA TYR A 46 1.63 18.98 -0.32
C TYR A 46 2.70 19.66 0.50
N ASP A 47 3.07 20.87 0.09
CA ASP A 47 3.92 21.76 0.88
C ASP A 47 3.15 22.36 2.08
N GLU A 48 3.81 23.21 2.85
CA GLU A 48 3.22 23.88 4.01
C GLU A 48 2.12 24.90 3.64
N LYS A 49 2.09 25.34 2.40
CA LYS A 49 1.07 26.25 1.86
C LYS A 49 -0.09 25.52 1.20
N GLY A 50 -0.05 24.17 1.16
CA GLY A 50 -1.05 23.34 0.52
C GLY A 50 -0.87 23.19 -0.99
N ASN A 51 0.25 23.62 -1.57
CA ASN A 51 0.53 23.39 -2.98
C ASN A 51 1.04 21.97 -3.19
N ARG A 52 0.61 21.34 -4.26
CA ARG A 52 1.08 20.00 -4.61
C ARG A 52 2.55 20.07 -5.04
N TYR A 53 3.37 19.16 -4.52
CA TYR A 53 4.73 18.97 -5.02
C TYR A 53 4.69 18.47 -6.46
N GLU A 54 5.42 19.13 -7.34
CA GLU A 54 5.57 18.72 -8.73
C GLU A 54 6.77 17.77 -8.91
N GLY A 55 6.68 16.88 -9.90
CA GLY A 55 7.77 15.99 -10.27
C GLY A 55 8.04 14.84 -9.29
N ILE A 56 7.20 14.65 -8.29
CA ILE A 56 7.25 13.46 -7.43
C ILE A 56 6.30 12.42 -8.02
N PHE A 57 6.87 11.25 -8.35
CA PHE A 57 6.09 10.13 -8.82
C PHE A 57 6.12 9.00 -7.81
N ASN A 58 6.08 8.15 -7.37
CA ASN A 58 6.19 7.15 -6.33
C ASN A 58 6.46 7.76 -4.94
N GLY A 59 5.65 8.73 -4.56
CA GLY A 59 5.70 9.34 -3.24
C GLY A 59 4.90 8.55 -2.21
N ASP A 60 5.19 7.25 -2.05
CA ASP A 60 4.55 6.39 -1.05
C ASP A 60 4.86 6.90 0.36
N GLY A 61 3.92 6.75 1.27
CA GLY A 61 4.11 7.19 2.66
C GLY A 61 5.01 6.25 3.45
N PHE A 62 4.55 5.02 3.69
CA PHE A 62 5.26 4.00 4.45
C PHE A 62 5.35 2.69 3.68
N GLY A 63 6.56 2.17 3.51
CA GLY A 63 6.84 0.91 2.82
C GLY A 63 7.56 -0.10 3.72
N PRO A 64 6.85 -0.98 4.44
CA PRO A 64 7.47 -2.14 5.06
C PRO A 64 7.76 -3.18 3.97
N ASP A 65 9.02 -3.58 3.82
CA ASP A 65 9.53 -4.47 2.78
C ASP A 65 10.25 -5.66 3.43
N SER A 66 9.67 -6.85 3.29
CA SER A 66 10.13 -8.05 3.99
C SER A 66 10.26 -7.83 5.50
N CYS A 67 9.25 -7.16 6.08
CA CYS A 67 9.21 -6.81 7.49
C CYS A 67 8.20 -7.66 8.26
N ARG A 68 8.43 -7.84 9.55
CA ARG A 68 7.50 -8.58 10.40
C ARG A 68 7.22 -7.88 11.72
N GLU A 69 6.02 -8.15 12.28
CA GLU A 69 5.60 -7.55 13.55
C GLU A 69 5.60 -6.02 13.46
N VAL A 70 4.81 -5.51 12.51
CA VAL A 70 4.71 -4.09 12.19
C VAL A 70 3.39 -3.54 12.73
N PHE A 71 3.48 -2.51 13.54
CA PHE A 71 2.34 -1.82 14.14
C PHE A 71 2.36 -0.34 13.75
N LEU A 72 1.38 0.09 12.95
CA LEU A 72 1.13 1.48 12.62
C LEU A 72 -0.22 1.89 13.18
N PHE A 73 -0.24 2.88 14.06
CA PHE A 73 -1.48 3.28 14.71
C PHE A 73 -1.55 4.76 15.03
N HIS A 74 -2.79 5.29 15.08
CA HIS A 74 -3.10 6.69 15.32
C HIS A 74 -2.33 7.68 14.43
N SER A 75 -2.04 7.28 13.20
CA SER A 75 -1.18 8.03 12.29
C SER A 75 -1.97 8.65 11.14
N ASP A 76 -1.39 9.66 10.53
CA ASP A 76 -1.98 10.46 9.46
C ASP A 76 -1.03 10.48 8.27
N ILE A 77 -1.46 9.94 7.13
CA ILE A 77 -0.62 9.83 5.94
C ILE A 77 -1.32 10.45 4.73
N THR A 78 -0.70 11.46 4.15
CA THR A 78 -1.07 12.07 2.87
C THR A 78 0.02 11.77 1.86
N SER A 79 -0.27 11.01 0.83
CA SER A 79 0.72 10.54 -0.13
C SER A 79 0.40 10.91 -1.58
N GLN A 80 1.45 10.95 -2.39
CA GLN A 80 1.33 11.05 -3.85
C GLN A 80 0.88 9.74 -4.48
N ASP A 81 1.34 8.62 -3.94
CA ASP A 81 1.09 7.26 -4.39
C ASP A 81 0.45 6.46 -3.22
N ASP A 82 0.86 5.23 -2.94
CA ASP A 82 0.29 4.45 -1.84
C ASP A 82 0.54 5.11 -0.47
N CYS A 83 -0.47 5.19 0.38
CA CYS A 83 -0.25 5.65 1.75
C CYS A 83 0.61 4.66 2.53
N VAL A 84 0.30 3.38 2.41
CA VAL A 84 1.14 2.28 2.87
C VAL A 84 1.27 1.26 1.75
N ALA A 85 2.51 0.89 1.41
CA ALA A 85 2.80 -0.15 0.42
C ALA A 85 3.55 -1.30 1.09
N VAL A 86 2.86 -2.40 1.37
CA VAL A 86 3.47 -3.60 1.95
C VAL A 86 4.18 -4.37 0.86
N LYS A 87 5.50 -4.44 0.96
CA LYS A 87 6.40 -5.00 -0.03
C LYS A 87 7.18 -6.20 0.54
N SER A 88 7.74 -7.02 -0.33
CA SER A 88 8.62 -8.15 0.04
C SER A 88 9.56 -8.53 -1.09
N GLY A 89 10.23 -7.52 -1.64
CA GLY A 89 11.18 -7.70 -2.72
C GLY A 89 10.55 -7.90 -4.10
N ARG A 90 11.38 -7.78 -5.12
CA ARG A 90 10.95 -7.76 -6.53
C ARG A 90 11.54 -8.92 -7.32
N ASP A 91 10.71 -9.53 -8.16
CA ASP A 91 11.10 -10.51 -9.18
C ASP A 91 12.00 -11.65 -8.62
N GLU A 92 13.03 -12.04 -9.34
CA GLU A 92 13.92 -13.13 -8.99
C GLU A 92 14.68 -12.90 -7.68
N GLU A 93 15.14 -11.67 -7.45
CA GLU A 93 15.84 -11.33 -6.19
C GLU A 93 14.93 -11.49 -4.98
N GLY A 94 13.71 -11.00 -5.08
CA GLY A 94 12.73 -11.13 -4.00
C GLY A 94 12.34 -12.60 -3.75
N ARG A 95 12.18 -13.40 -4.81
CA ARG A 95 11.92 -14.84 -4.69
C ARG A 95 13.09 -15.60 -4.08
N ALA A 96 14.33 -15.24 -4.44
CA ALA A 96 15.52 -15.86 -3.88
C ALA A 96 15.68 -15.60 -2.38
N VAL A 97 15.38 -14.38 -1.94
CA VAL A 97 15.37 -14.03 -0.51
C VAL A 97 14.22 -14.72 0.22
N ALA A 98 13.04 -14.80 -0.40
CA ALA A 98 11.85 -15.49 0.09
C ALA A 98 11.41 -15.07 1.51
N LEU A 99 11.60 -13.80 1.88
CA LEU A 99 11.18 -13.26 3.17
C LEU A 99 9.86 -12.49 3.00
N PRO A 100 8.75 -12.97 3.56
CA PRO A 100 7.49 -12.27 3.49
C PRO A 100 7.45 -11.05 4.39
N SER A 101 6.56 -10.10 4.04
CA SER A 101 6.04 -9.15 5.02
C SER A 101 4.85 -9.77 5.75
N GLU A 102 4.89 -9.80 7.07
CA GLU A 102 3.88 -10.51 7.86
C GLU A 102 3.61 -9.91 9.25
N LYS A 103 2.47 -10.27 9.83
CA LYS A 103 2.03 -9.78 11.15
C LYS A 103 1.98 -8.26 11.21
N ILE A 104 1.29 -7.67 10.24
CA ILE A 104 1.15 -6.23 10.10
C ILE A 104 -0.20 -5.80 10.64
N ARG A 105 -0.21 -4.80 11.50
CA ARG A 105 -1.40 -4.21 12.10
C ARG A 105 -1.39 -2.72 11.87
N ILE A 106 -2.41 -2.23 11.17
CA ILE A 106 -2.61 -0.82 10.84
C ILE A 106 -3.96 -0.43 11.40
N THR A 107 -3.98 0.38 12.45
CA THR A 107 -5.21 0.66 13.17
C THR A 107 -5.39 2.12 13.54
N ASN A 108 -6.64 2.60 13.52
CA ASN A 108 -6.99 3.96 13.90
C ASN A 108 -6.17 5.03 13.15
N CYS A 109 -5.95 4.82 11.85
CA CYS A 109 -5.19 5.72 11.01
C CYS A 109 -6.10 6.50 10.05
N ARG A 110 -5.60 7.64 9.59
CA ARG A 110 -6.22 8.45 8.54
C ARG A 110 -5.29 8.47 7.34
N PHE A 111 -5.85 8.14 6.20
CA PHE A 111 -5.15 8.12 4.92
C PHE A 111 -5.78 9.11 3.96
N HIS A 112 -4.95 9.94 3.34
CA HIS A 112 -5.41 10.97 2.44
C HIS A 112 -4.71 10.82 1.09
N SER A 113 -5.53 10.75 0.04
CA SER A 113 -5.07 10.59 -1.33
C SER A 113 -4.38 9.23 -1.62
N GLY A 114 -3.81 9.08 -2.79
CA GLY A 114 -3.14 7.87 -3.21
C GLY A 114 -4.04 6.64 -3.27
N PHE A 115 -3.44 5.47 -3.13
CA PHE A 115 -4.12 4.18 -3.27
C PHE A 115 -4.40 3.48 -1.92
N GLY A 116 -4.46 4.22 -0.84
CA GLY A 116 -4.74 3.68 0.49
C GLY A 116 -3.63 2.74 0.98
N VAL A 117 -4.02 1.53 1.41
CA VAL A 117 -3.08 0.50 1.85
C VAL A 117 -2.97 -0.59 0.79
N ALA A 118 -1.78 -0.75 0.24
CA ALA A 118 -1.50 -1.65 -0.87
C ALA A 118 -0.63 -2.85 -0.45
N MET A 119 -0.90 -4.01 -1.06
CA MET A 119 -0.03 -5.17 -1.07
C MET A 119 0.68 -5.23 -2.43
N GLY A 120 1.98 -5.05 -2.45
CA GLY A 120 2.78 -4.99 -3.69
C GLY A 120 3.05 -3.57 -4.17
N SER A 121 3.45 -3.44 -5.45
CA SER A 121 3.68 -4.47 -6.48
C SER A 121 4.94 -5.31 -6.29
N GLU A 122 5.89 -4.90 -5.46
CA GLU A 122 7.07 -5.65 -5.07
C GLU A 122 6.69 -6.63 -3.95
N MET A 123 6.20 -7.84 -4.29
CA MET A 123 5.68 -8.81 -3.32
C MET A 123 6.23 -10.23 -3.51
N ALA A 124 7.41 -10.34 -4.11
CA ALA A 124 8.00 -11.62 -4.52
C ALA A 124 8.39 -12.56 -3.38
N GLY A 125 8.54 -12.04 -2.16
CA GLY A 125 8.74 -12.83 -0.93
C GLY A 125 7.44 -13.23 -0.22
N GLY A 126 6.29 -12.69 -0.69
CA GLY A 126 4.97 -12.94 -0.10
C GLY A 126 4.52 -11.86 0.90
N VAL A 127 3.20 -11.77 1.08
CA VAL A 127 2.57 -10.91 2.09
C VAL A 127 1.50 -11.71 2.80
N ARG A 128 1.51 -11.72 4.12
CA ARG A 128 0.53 -12.47 4.88
C ARG A 128 0.24 -11.90 6.26
N ASP A 129 -0.93 -12.20 6.78
CA ASP A 129 -1.37 -11.79 8.11
C ASP A 129 -1.30 -10.27 8.30
N VAL A 130 -2.08 -9.57 7.47
CA VAL A 130 -2.23 -8.10 7.51
C VAL A 130 -3.64 -7.76 7.96
N LEU A 131 -3.76 -6.93 8.97
CA LEU A 131 -5.03 -6.34 9.41
C LEU A 131 -4.96 -4.82 9.30
N VAL A 132 -5.92 -4.24 8.57
CA VAL A 132 -6.19 -2.81 8.49
C VAL A 132 -7.56 -2.58 9.15
N GLN A 133 -7.60 -1.86 10.26
CA GLN A 133 -8.80 -1.75 11.07
C GLN A 133 -9.05 -0.34 11.56
N ASP A 134 -10.34 0.05 11.62
CA ASP A 134 -10.78 1.35 12.14
C ASP A 134 -10.07 2.53 11.48
N CYS A 135 -9.91 2.46 10.15
CA CYS A 135 -9.20 3.45 9.35
C CYS A 135 -10.15 4.25 8.45
N THR A 136 -9.83 5.52 8.27
CA THR A 136 -10.53 6.39 7.31
C THR A 136 -9.64 6.74 6.13
N PHE A 137 -10.24 6.73 4.95
CA PHE A 137 -9.61 7.09 3.69
C PHE A 137 -10.35 8.28 3.11
N THR A 138 -9.64 9.33 2.75
CA THR A 138 -10.21 10.55 2.20
C THR A 138 -9.53 10.91 0.90
N ASP A 139 -10.32 11.16 -0.14
CA ASP A 139 -9.82 11.50 -1.46
C ASP A 139 -8.76 10.50 -1.97
N SER A 140 -9.06 9.22 -1.80
CA SER A 140 -8.22 8.09 -2.17
C SER A 140 -8.85 7.32 -3.34
N PHE A 141 -8.01 6.70 -4.17
CA PHE A 141 -8.46 5.88 -5.31
C PHE A 141 -8.96 4.50 -4.87
N SER A 142 -8.54 4.04 -3.70
CA SER A 142 -9.00 2.76 -3.12
C SER A 142 -8.74 2.71 -1.62
N ILE A 143 -9.41 1.82 -0.92
CA ILE A 143 -9.08 1.42 0.45
C ILE A 143 -7.94 0.40 0.41
N ALA A 144 -8.15 -0.67 -0.36
CA ALA A 144 -7.30 -1.83 -0.49
C ALA A 144 -6.83 -2.00 -1.93
N SER A 145 -5.54 -2.18 -2.12
CA SER A 145 -4.98 -2.54 -3.43
C SER A 145 -4.14 -3.80 -3.29
N VAL A 146 -4.35 -4.76 -4.19
CA VAL A 146 -3.51 -5.95 -4.32
C VAL A 146 -2.91 -5.93 -5.72
N LYS A 147 -1.65 -5.57 -5.80
CA LYS A 147 -0.89 -5.41 -7.04
C LYS A 147 0.07 -6.60 -7.17
N ALA A 148 -0.35 -7.64 -7.89
CA ALA A 148 0.39 -8.91 -7.97
C ALA A 148 0.69 -9.30 -9.42
N PRO A 149 1.51 -8.53 -10.14
CA PRO A 149 1.79 -8.83 -11.55
C PRO A 149 2.43 -10.20 -11.71
N ARG A 150 2.06 -10.87 -12.79
CA ARG A 150 2.62 -12.18 -13.14
C ARG A 150 4.14 -12.12 -13.21
N GLY A 151 4.80 -13.16 -12.73
CA GLY A 151 6.26 -13.20 -12.63
C GLY A 151 6.83 -12.73 -11.29
N ARG A 152 6.02 -12.11 -10.41
CA ARG A 152 6.44 -11.83 -9.03
C ARG A 152 6.58 -13.12 -8.22
N GLY A 153 5.62 -14.04 -8.37
CA GLY A 153 5.56 -15.25 -7.56
C GLY A 153 5.04 -14.99 -6.16
N ALA A 154 5.20 -15.99 -5.27
CA ALA A 154 4.80 -15.98 -3.87
C ALA A 154 3.26 -15.90 -3.65
N CYS A 155 2.85 -15.75 -2.39
CA CYS A 155 1.46 -15.75 -1.98
C CYS A 155 1.11 -14.44 -1.25
N ILE A 156 -0.08 -13.92 -1.55
CA ILE A 156 -0.73 -12.87 -0.74
C ILE A 156 -1.92 -13.54 -0.07
N GLU A 157 -1.89 -13.63 1.25
CA GLU A 157 -2.90 -14.36 2.00
C GLU A 157 -3.20 -13.76 3.37
N LYS A 158 -4.39 -14.05 3.90
CA LYS A 158 -4.82 -13.60 5.23
C LYS A 158 -4.74 -12.09 5.37
N ILE A 159 -5.31 -11.39 4.40
CA ILE A 159 -5.40 -9.93 4.36
C ILE A 159 -6.81 -9.53 4.75
N ARG A 160 -6.94 -8.72 5.78
CA ARG A 160 -8.23 -8.28 6.29
C ARG A 160 -8.30 -6.77 6.43
N TYR A 161 -9.35 -6.20 5.88
CA TYR A 161 -9.76 -4.82 6.11
C TYR A 161 -11.07 -4.83 6.87
N GLU A 162 -11.11 -4.19 8.02
CA GLU A 162 -12.28 -4.19 8.91
C GLU A 162 -12.60 -2.79 9.40
N SER A 163 -13.89 -2.44 9.37
CA SER A 163 -14.39 -1.14 9.85
C SER A 163 -13.64 0.05 9.22
N CYS A 164 -13.49 0.02 7.90
CA CYS A 164 -12.84 1.07 7.13
C CYS A 164 -13.86 1.86 6.32
N ARG A 165 -13.61 3.15 6.18
CA ARG A 165 -14.49 4.07 5.45
C ARG A 165 -13.69 4.87 4.42
N LEU A 166 -14.23 4.97 3.19
CA LEU A 166 -13.71 5.84 2.14
C LEU A 166 -14.72 6.94 1.81
N VAL A 167 -14.30 8.19 1.90
CA VAL A 167 -15.07 9.37 1.51
C VAL A 167 -14.26 10.22 0.56
N ASN A 168 -14.76 10.41 -0.65
CA ASN A 168 -14.14 11.26 -1.66
C ASN A 168 -14.91 12.56 -1.82
N HIS A 169 -14.31 13.67 -1.45
CA HIS A 169 -14.83 15.02 -1.63
C HIS A 169 -14.44 15.60 -3.00
N ASP A 170 -13.28 15.22 -3.52
CA ASP A 170 -12.77 15.65 -4.81
C ASP A 170 -13.43 14.85 -5.94
N GLU A 171 -14.28 15.52 -6.73
CA GLU A 171 -14.97 14.91 -7.87
C GLU A 171 -14.00 14.40 -8.94
N SER A 172 -12.80 14.98 -9.05
CA SER A 172 -11.77 14.51 -9.99
C SER A 172 -11.25 13.11 -9.64
N ILE A 173 -11.28 12.75 -8.38
CA ILE A 173 -10.93 11.39 -7.93
C ILE A 173 -12.02 10.40 -8.29
N LYS A 174 -13.28 10.76 -8.04
CA LYS A 174 -14.44 9.90 -8.33
C LYS A 174 -14.57 9.57 -9.83
N SER A 175 -14.20 10.51 -10.69
CA SER A 175 -14.21 10.35 -12.15
C SER A 175 -12.88 9.86 -12.73
N SER A 176 -11.88 9.66 -11.91
CA SER A 176 -10.57 9.20 -12.36
C SER A 176 -10.60 7.74 -12.78
N LYS A 177 -9.91 7.40 -13.87
CA LYS A 177 -9.66 6.00 -14.26
C LYS A 177 -8.92 5.19 -13.17
N TRP A 178 -8.26 5.88 -12.25
CA TRP A 178 -7.54 5.27 -11.14
C TRP A 178 -8.44 4.95 -9.94
N PHE A 179 -9.68 5.46 -9.91
CA PHE A 179 -10.61 5.12 -8.85
C PHE A 179 -11.08 3.67 -9.00
N LYS A 180 -10.77 2.86 -8.03
CA LYS A 180 -11.02 1.40 -8.04
C LYS A 180 -11.89 0.92 -6.87
N GLY A 181 -12.42 1.83 -6.07
CA GLY A 181 -13.37 1.51 -4.99
C GLY A 181 -12.73 0.93 -3.73
N ALA A 182 -13.45 0.04 -3.05
CA ALA A 182 -12.99 -0.52 -1.79
C ALA A 182 -11.82 -1.51 -1.98
N LEU A 183 -11.88 -2.33 -3.01
CA LEU A 183 -10.82 -3.30 -3.32
C LEU A 183 -10.46 -3.22 -4.80
N TYR A 184 -9.18 -3.10 -5.06
CA TYR A 184 -8.57 -3.24 -6.37
C TYR A 184 -7.58 -4.42 -6.34
N LEU A 185 -7.86 -5.46 -7.14
CA LEU A 185 -6.98 -6.61 -7.29
C LEU A 185 -6.54 -6.72 -8.74
N ASP A 186 -5.23 -6.69 -8.99
CA ASP A 186 -4.67 -6.64 -10.33
C ASP A 186 -3.45 -7.56 -10.48
N CYS A 187 -3.63 -8.59 -11.31
CA CYS A 187 -2.57 -9.53 -11.68
C CYS A 187 -1.81 -9.12 -12.95
N PHE A 188 -2.20 -8.01 -13.56
CA PHE A 188 -1.56 -7.45 -14.78
C PHE A 188 -0.94 -6.07 -14.53
N TYR A 189 -0.81 -5.68 -13.28
CA TYR A 189 -0.32 -4.37 -12.87
C TYR A 189 1.00 -4.01 -13.57
N GLY A 190 1.00 -2.87 -14.26
CA GLY A 190 2.16 -2.38 -15.00
C GLY A 190 2.34 -3.01 -16.40
N GLU A 191 1.45 -3.88 -16.83
CA GLU A 191 1.36 -4.38 -18.21
C GLU A 191 0.32 -3.56 -18.99
N ASP A 192 0.39 -3.59 -20.32
CA ASP A 192 -0.60 -2.91 -21.15
C ASP A 192 -1.92 -3.69 -21.09
N GLU A 193 -2.92 -3.12 -20.46
CA GLU A 193 -4.26 -3.71 -20.30
C GLU A 193 -4.92 -4.06 -21.64
N TYR A 194 -4.48 -3.45 -22.73
CA TYR A 194 -5.04 -3.65 -24.06
C TYR A 194 -4.24 -4.62 -24.94
N ASP A 195 -3.01 -4.95 -24.57
CA ASP A 195 -2.18 -5.93 -25.27
C ASP A 195 -2.04 -7.24 -24.48
N VAL A 196 -3.06 -8.08 -24.59
CA VAL A 196 -3.05 -9.40 -23.92
C VAL A 196 -1.91 -10.31 -24.38
N SER A 197 -1.28 -10.04 -25.53
CA SER A 197 -0.13 -10.81 -26.02
C SER A 197 1.14 -10.53 -25.23
N ALA A 198 1.23 -9.37 -24.59
CA ALA A 198 2.33 -9.00 -23.71
C ALA A 198 2.22 -9.63 -22.30
N PHE A 199 1.07 -10.20 -21.96
CA PHE A 199 0.86 -10.79 -20.65
C PHE A 199 1.71 -12.04 -20.45
N ARG A 200 2.43 -12.08 -19.36
CA ARG A 200 3.17 -13.28 -18.99
C ARG A 200 2.21 -14.46 -18.80
N PRO A 201 2.54 -15.65 -19.33
CA PRO A 201 1.70 -16.82 -19.15
C PRO A 201 1.62 -17.21 -17.67
N VAL A 202 0.54 -17.91 -17.31
CA VAL A 202 0.41 -18.54 -15.99
C VAL A 202 1.51 -19.60 -15.85
N GLY A 203 2.21 -19.61 -14.74
CA GLY A 203 3.31 -20.52 -14.46
C GLY A 203 3.73 -20.50 -13.01
N GLU A 204 4.88 -21.06 -12.69
CA GLU A 204 5.40 -21.17 -11.32
C GLU A 204 5.60 -19.82 -10.61
N THR A 205 5.80 -18.75 -11.38
CA THR A 205 5.97 -17.39 -10.86
C THR A 205 4.69 -16.58 -10.88
N THR A 206 3.54 -17.21 -11.12
CA THR A 206 2.24 -16.57 -10.95
C THR A 206 1.91 -16.52 -9.47
N SER A 207 1.58 -15.32 -8.98
CA SER A 207 1.24 -15.12 -7.57
C SER A 207 -0.07 -15.82 -7.21
N VAL A 208 -0.14 -16.38 -6.02
CA VAL A 208 -1.36 -16.91 -5.42
C VAL A 208 -1.96 -15.82 -4.53
N ILE A 209 -3.25 -15.52 -4.73
CA ILE A 209 -4.00 -14.57 -3.91
C ILE A 209 -5.16 -15.30 -3.30
N GLN A 210 -5.22 -15.34 -1.97
CA GLN A 210 -6.26 -16.05 -1.23
C GLN A 210 -6.54 -15.39 0.12
N ASP A 211 -7.67 -15.73 0.72
CA ASP A 211 -8.06 -15.27 2.06
C ASP A 211 -8.02 -13.73 2.22
N ILE A 212 -8.64 -13.02 1.26
CA ILE A 212 -8.83 -11.57 1.32
C ILE A 212 -10.21 -11.29 1.89
N GLU A 213 -10.27 -10.60 3.01
CA GLU A 213 -11.52 -10.28 3.71
C GLU A 213 -11.76 -8.78 3.80
N LEU A 214 -12.94 -8.36 3.38
CA LEU A 214 -13.49 -7.02 3.61
C LEU A 214 -14.68 -7.13 4.56
N LYS A 215 -14.62 -6.47 5.70
CA LYS A 215 -15.66 -6.52 6.72
C LYS A 215 -16.03 -5.13 7.22
N ASN A 216 -17.33 -4.82 7.25
CA ASN A 216 -17.83 -3.51 7.66
C ASN A 216 -17.11 -2.37 6.91
N ILE A 217 -17.14 -2.41 5.58
CA ILE A 217 -16.55 -1.40 4.72
C ILE A 217 -17.63 -0.43 4.27
N GLU A 218 -17.40 0.84 4.48
CA GLU A 218 -18.26 1.92 4.00
C GLU A 218 -17.58 2.66 2.85
N LEU A 219 -18.25 2.75 1.72
CA LEU A 219 -17.78 3.41 0.51
C LEU A 219 -18.86 4.33 -0.02
N GLU A 220 -18.53 5.58 -0.23
CA GLU A 220 -19.37 6.52 -0.96
C GLU A 220 -18.75 6.84 -2.31
N THR A 221 -19.46 6.49 -3.39
CA THR A 221 -19.04 6.80 -4.76
C THR A 221 -20.24 7.15 -5.63
N LYS A 222 -20.04 8.01 -6.62
CA LYS A 222 -21.05 8.31 -7.63
C LYS A 222 -20.89 7.46 -8.89
N GLU A 223 -19.67 7.11 -9.23
CA GLU A 223 -19.32 6.36 -10.42
C GLU A 223 -18.21 5.35 -10.08
N GLY A 224 -18.02 4.37 -10.94
CA GLY A 224 -16.97 3.37 -10.81
C GLY A 224 -17.41 2.11 -10.06
N HIS A 225 -16.44 1.29 -9.74
CA HIS A 225 -16.65 -0.01 -9.13
C HIS A 225 -16.50 0.07 -7.61
N ALA A 226 -17.32 -0.65 -6.86
CA ALA A 226 -17.06 -0.87 -5.43
C ALA A 226 -15.91 -1.87 -5.23
N VAL A 227 -15.81 -2.86 -6.12
CA VAL A 227 -14.75 -3.85 -6.16
C VAL A 227 -14.33 -4.05 -7.62
N TYR A 228 -13.03 -4.08 -7.87
CA TYR A 228 -12.42 -4.32 -9.17
C TYR A 228 -11.47 -5.52 -9.07
N LEU A 229 -11.77 -6.58 -9.87
CA LEU A 229 -11.02 -7.85 -9.89
C LEU A 229 -10.58 -8.20 -11.31
#